data_e9aa9c7d30b75163f3e58988cd4f168f
#
_entry.id   e9aa9c7d30b75163f3e58988cd4f168f
#
_cell.length_a   1.000
_cell.length_b   1.000
_cell.length_c   1.000
_cell.angle_alpha   90.00
_cell.angle_beta   90.00
_cell.angle_gamma   90.00
#
_symmetry.space_group_name_H-M   'P 1'
#
loop_
_entity.id
_entity.type
_entity.pdbx_description
1 polymer ?
#
loop_
_entity_poly.entity_id
_entity_poly.type
_entity_poly.pdbx_seq_one_letter_code
_entity_poly.pdbx_strand_id
1 'polypeptide(L)'
;MIIIKSVFKKQSLKKKQKAMKQDMIVILDLGSTENTTIARQIRDLGVYSEIHPHDITVDELKALDNVKGIIINGGENRIVDGVAIDVNPAIYDCGYPIIAIDHEPAKCEKKYADMPSEADIKSFLFDTCKAEANWNMKNFIDDQVEIIRRQVGDKKVLLALSGGVDSSVVAALLIK
;
A
#
# COMPACT_ATOMS: atom_id res chain seq x y z
N MET A 1 8.01 20.89 21.70
CA MET A 1 6.95 19.88 21.97
C MET A 1 5.61 20.59 21.78
N ILE A 2 4.86 20.24 20.75
CA ILE A 2 3.55 20.83 20.46
C ILE A 2 2.49 19.83 20.90
N ILE A 3 1.60 20.25 21.80
CA ILE A 3 0.43 19.46 22.20
C ILE A 3 -0.75 19.95 21.38
N ILE A 4 -1.22 19.15 20.43
CA ILE A 4 -2.40 19.46 19.65
C ILE A 4 -3.61 18.93 20.41
N LYS A 5 -4.44 19.87 20.93
CA LYS A 5 -5.76 19.53 21.45
C LYS A 5 -6.71 19.38 20.26
N SER A 6 -7.14 18.17 19.97
CA SER A 6 -8.20 17.92 19.00
C SER A 6 -9.52 18.48 19.57
N VAL A 7 -9.91 19.67 19.11
CA VAL A 7 -11.25 20.21 19.37
C VAL A 7 -12.18 19.73 18.27
N PHE A 8 -12.55 18.44 18.32
CA PHE A 8 -13.60 17.95 17.44
C PHE A 8 -14.96 18.30 18.03
N LYS A 9 -15.65 19.29 17.44
CA LYS A 9 -17.09 19.48 17.66
C LYS A 9 -17.80 18.19 17.25
N LYS A 10 -18.64 17.64 18.15
CA LYS A 10 -19.62 16.61 17.86
C LYS A 10 -20.53 17.06 16.73
N GLN A 11 -20.13 16.86 15.47
CA GLN A 11 -21.07 16.88 14.37
C GLN A 11 -21.64 15.47 14.23
N SER A 12 -22.96 15.40 14.27
CA SER A 12 -23.75 14.17 14.28
C SER A 12 -23.31 13.19 13.19
N LEU A 13 -22.78 12.07 13.61
CA LEU A 13 -22.47 10.87 12.80
C LEU A 13 -23.76 10.22 12.28
N LYS A 14 -24.47 10.91 11.37
CA LYS A 14 -25.58 10.33 10.59
C LYS A 14 -25.41 10.70 9.12
N LYS A 15 -24.37 10.15 8.50
CA LYS A 15 -24.36 9.68 7.11
C LYS A 15 -23.17 8.74 6.99
N LYS A 16 -23.44 7.43 6.93
CA LYS A 16 -22.52 6.46 6.38
C LYS A 16 -22.33 6.80 4.90
N GLN A 17 -21.54 7.80 4.59
CA GLN A 17 -20.83 7.84 3.33
C GLN A 17 -19.76 6.78 3.46
N LYS A 18 -19.96 5.65 2.79
CA LYS A 18 -18.95 4.64 2.54
C LYS A 18 -17.78 5.40 1.92
N ALA A 19 -16.72 5.65 2.70
CA ALA A 19 -15.47 6.15 2.14
C ALA A 19 -15.19 5.26 0.93
N MET A 20 -15.00 5.83 -0.24
CA MET A 20 -14.67 5.04 -1.44
C MET A 20 -13.29 4.48 -1.16
N LYS A 21 -13.24 3.22 -0.74
CA LYS A 21 -12.01 2.50 -0.50
C LYS A 21 -11.29 2.39 -1.84
N GLN A 22 -10.10 2.93 -1.90
CA GLN A 22 -9.28 2.91 -3.10
C GLN A 22 -8.84 1.48 -3.38
N ASP A 23 -8.86 1.08 -4.65
CA ASP A 23 -8.32 -0.21 -5.06
C ASP A 23 -6.81 -0.22 -4.88
N MET A 24 -6.27 -1.32 -4.35
CA MET A 24 -4.88 -1.40 -3.92
C MET A 24 -4.15 -2.58 -4.57
N ILE A 25 -2.91 -2.32 -4.98
CA ILE A 25 -1.94 -3.36 -5.34
C ILE A 25 -0.92 -3.46 -4.22
N VAL A 26 -0.69 -4.68 -3.75
CA VAL A 26 0.34 -4.99 -2.76
C VAL A 26 1.62 -5.38 -3.49
N ILE A 27 2.74 -4.74 -3.13
CA ILE A 27 4.07 -5.08 -3.61
C ILE A 27 4.79 -5.79 -2.48
N LEU A 28 5.19 -7.04 -2.70
CA LEU A 28 5.99 -7.82 -1.74
C LEU A 28 7.46 -7.65 -2.06
N ASP A 29 8.21 -7.09 -1.10
CA ASP A 29 9.63 -6.80 -1.24
C ASP A 29 10.47 -8.05 -0.96
N LEU A 30 11.08 -8.58 -2.01
CA LEU A 30 12.07 -9.66 -1.94
C LEU A 30 13.49 -9.14 -2.21
N GLY A 31 13.82 -7.95 -1.72
CA GLY A 31 15.15 -7.36 -1.82
C GLY A 31 15.40 -6.53 -3.08
N SER A 32 14.34 -6.03 -3.73
CA SER A 32 14.45 -5.14 -4.89
C SER A 32 14.76 -3.70 -4.46
N THR A 33 15.65 -3.04 -5.20
CA THR A 33 15.87 -1.59 -5.08
C THR A 33 14.80 -0.76 -5.81
N GLU A 34 13.99 -1.40 -6.66
CA GLU A 34 13.00 -0.76 -7.53
C GLU A 34 11.57 -0.72 -6.95
N ASN A 35 11.37 -1.16 -5.71
CA ASN A 35 10.05 -1.18 -5.09
C ASN A 35 9.33 0.18 -5.13
N THR A 36 10.07 1.26 -4.87
CA THR A 36 9.52 2.62 -4.88
C THR A 36 9.16 3.07 -6.30
N THR A 37 9.94 2.67 -7.30
CA THR A 37 9.71 3.01 -8.70
C THR A 37 8.41 2.38 -9.19
N ILE A 38 8.21 1.08 -8.97
CA ILE A 38 6.98 0.40 -9.39
C ILE A 38 5.76 0.91 -8.61
N ALA A 39 5.92 1.22 -7.30
CA ALA A 39 4.85 1.79 -6.51
C ALA A 39 4.38 3.15 -7.06
N ARG A 40 5.31 4.00 -7.52
CA ARG A 40 4.99 5.29 -8.15
C ARG A 40 4.29 5.08 -9.49
N GLN A 41 4.79 4.21 -10.35
CA GLN A 41 4.15 3.91 -11.65
C GLN A 41 2.70 3.48 -11.48
N ILE A 42 2.39 2.63 -10.50
CA ILE A 42 1.01 2.20 -10.21
C ILE A 42 0.16 3.40 -9.76
N ARG A 43 0.69 4.27 -8.89
CA ARG A 43 -0.02 5.46 -8.41
C ARG A 43 -0.23 6.51 -9.50
N ASP A 44 0.73 6.66 -10.41
CA ASP A 44 0.61 7.56 -11.58
C ASP A 44 -0.50 7.08 -12.52
N LEU A 45 -0.80 5.79 -12.53
CA LEU A 45 -1.94 5.19 -13.25
C LEU A 45 -3.27 5.29 -12.46
N GLY A 46 -3.27 5.92 -11.29
CA GLY A 46 -4.47 6.18 -10.49
C GLY A 46 -4.91 5.00 -9.61
N VAL A 47 -4.06 4.00 -9.39
CA VAL A 47 -4.31 2.88 -8.47
C VAL A 47 -3.41 3.02 -7.25
N TYR A 48 -3.95 2.76 -6.05
CA TYR A 48 -3.13 2.80 -4.84
C TYR A 48 -2.19 1.59 -4.77
N SER A 49 -1.03 1.78 -4.12
CA SER A 49 -0.06 0.70 -3.91
C SER A 49 0.61 0.80 -2.56
N GLU A 50 0.85 -0.32 -1.93
CA GLU A 50 1.64 -0.44 -0.69
C GLU A 50 2.76 -1.45 -0.85
N ILE A 51 3.91 -1.17 -0.22
CA ILE A 51 5.05 -2.09 -0.17
C ILE A 51 5.00 -2.78 1.19
N HIS A 52 4.99 -4.11 1.17
CA HIS A 52 5.01 -4.94 2.35
C HIS A 52 6.23 -5.88 2.34
N PRO A 53 6.71 -6.31 3.50
CA PRO A 53 7.80 -7.27 3.57
C PRO A 53 7.36 -8.65 3.03
N HIS A 54 8.32 -9.45 2.59
CA HIS A 54 8.09 -10.77 1.99
C HIS A 54 7.44 -11.77 2.95
N ASP A 55 7.60 -11.59 4.25
CA ASP A 55 7.10 -12.49 5.30
C ASP A 55 5.68 -12.18 5.76
N ILE A 56 4.99 -11.25 5.11
CA ILE A 56 3.58 -10.96 5.38
C ILE A 56 2.75 -12.26 5.33
N THR A 57 1.90 -12.46 6.31
CA THR A 57 1.00 -13.60 6.35
C THR A 57 -0.24 -13.38 5.47
N VAL A 58 -0.89 -14.49 5.09
CA VAL A 58 -2.16 -14.41 4.33
C VAL A 58 -3.25 -13.70 5.12
N ASP A 59 -3.28 -13.87 6.44
CA ASP A 59 -4.28 -13.21 7.29
C ASP A 59 -4.06 -11.70 7.36
N GLU A 60 -2.80 -11.25 7.47
CA GLU A 60 -2.45 -9.83 7.40
C GLU A 60 -2.79 -9.26 6.02
N LEU A 61 -2.45 -9.98 4.94
CA LEU A 61 -2.79 -9.56 3.57
C LEU A 61 -4.31 -9.42 3.38
N LYS A 62 -5.10 -10.36 3.89
CA LYS A 62 -6.58 -10.33 3.82
C LYS A 62 -7.20 -9.28 4.73
N ALA A 63 -6.48 -8.81 5.75
CA ALA A 63 -6.91 -7.71 6.60
C ALA A 63 -6.74 -6.34 5.93
N LEU A 64 -5.94 -6.26 4.86
CA LEU A 64 -5.81 -5.04 4.06
C LEU A 64 -7.10 -4.79 3.26
N ASP A 65 -7.46 -3.53 3.17
CA ASP A 65 -8.69 -3.12 2.48
C ASP A 65 -8.50 -3.07 0.96
N ASN A 66 -9.43 -3.64 0.20
CA ASN A 66 -9.54 -3.51 -1.26
C ASN A 66 -8.31 -3.97 -2.07
N VAL A 67 -7.59 -4.97 -1.62
CA VAL A 67 -6.52 -5.59 -2.41
C VAL A 67 -7.10 -6.19 -3.69
N LYS A 68 -6.51 -5.86 -4.84
CA LYS A 68 -6.90 -6.35 -6.17
C LYS A 68 -5.86 -7.27 -6.80
N GLY A 69 -4.60 -7.12 -6.43
CA GLY A 69 -3.52 -7.93 -6.96
C GLY A 69 -2.23 -7.78 -6.18
N ILE A 70 -1.28 -8.64 -6.48
CA ILE A 70 0.01 -8.72 -5.80
C ILE A 70 1.12 -8.66 -6.84
N ILE A 71 2.17 -7.91 -6.55
CA ILE A 71 3.42 -7.91 -7.29
C ILE A 71 4.50 -8.45 -6.36
N ILE A 72 5.09 -9.58 -6.70
CA ILE A 72 6.26 -10.12 -6.00
C ILE A 72 7.48 -9.53 -6.70
N ASN A 73 8.22 -8.66 -6.00
CA ASN A 73 9.32 -7.92 -6.59
C ASN A 73 10.66 -8.41 -6.01
N GLY A 74 11.31 -9.29 -6.75
CA GLY A 74 12.65 -9.77 -6.47
C GLY A 74 13.72 -8.75 -6.79
N GLY A 75 14.95 -9.07 -6.47
CA GLY A 75 16.07 -8.21 -6.76
C GLY A 75 17.40 -8.76 -6.23
N GLU A 76 18.42 -7.97 -6.37
CA GLU A 76 19.80 -8.31 -6.03
C GLU A 76 20.02 -8.64 -4.54
N ASN A 77 19.19 -8.10 -3.65
CA ASN A 77 19.29 -8.33 -2.21
C ASN A 77 18.41 -9.47 -1.69
N ARG A 78 17.93 -10.34 -2.59
CA ARG A 78 17.06 -11.48 -2.20
C ARG A 78 17.79 -12.63 -1.49
N ILE A 79 19.11 -12.58 -1.41
CA ILE A 79 19.90 -13.56 -0.67
C ILE A 79 20.38 -12.93 0.63
N VAL A 80 19.89 -13.45 1.75
CA VAL A 80 20.30 -13.04 3.09
C VAL A 80 20.96 -14.24 3.78
N ASP A 81 22.19 -14.05 4.25
CA ASP A 81 22.98 -15.14 4.90
C ASP A 81 23.09 -16.43 4.05
N GLY A 82 23.14 -16.29 2.72
CA GLY A 82 23.21 -17.42 1.78
C GLY A 82 21.87 -18.12 1.52
N VAL A 83 20.77 -17.63 2.06
CA VAL A 83 19.42 -18.18 1.85
C VAL A 83 18.61 -17.20 0.99
N ALA A 84 17.96 -17.72 -0.06
CA ALA A 84 17.06 -16.91 -0.87
C ALA A 84 15.79 -16.58 -0.09
N ILE A 85 15.44 -15.29 -0.07
CA ILE A 85 14.17 -14.82 0.47
C ILE A 85 13.05 -15.23 -0.48
N ASP A 86 11.96 -15.75 0.07
CA ASP A 86 10.73 -16.03 -0.67
C ASP A 86 9.50 -15.64 0.17
N VAL A 87 8.36 -15.54 -0.49
CA VAL A 87 7.09 -15.29 0.19
C VAL A 87 6.57 -16.57 0.84
N ASN A 88 5.69 -16.40 1.83
CA ASN A 88 4.97 -17.57 2.35
C ASN A 88 4.23 -18.28 1.21
N PRO A 89 4.43 -19.63 1.03
CA PRO A 89 3.78 -20.37 -0.05
C PRO A 89 2.27 -20.24 -0.13
N ALA A 90 1.59 -19.99 0.99
CA ALA A 90 0.15 -19.75 1.03
C ALA A 90 -0.29 -18.45 0.32
N ILE A 91 0.63 -17.53 0.05
CA ILE A 91 0.35 -16.32 -0.75
C ILE A 91 -0.06 -16.70 -2.18
N TYR A 92 0.55 -17.73 -2.76
CA TYR A 92 0.23 -18.19 -4.12
C TYR A 92 -1.21 -18.72 -4.28
N ASP A 93 -1.85 -19.09 -3.18
CA ASP A 93 -3.23 -19.61 -3.15
C ASP A 93 -4.21 -18.65 -2.44
N CYS A 94 -3.81 -17.40 -2.20
CA CYS A 94 -4.64 -16.42 -1.50
C CYS A 94 -5.84 -15.91 -2.31
N GLY A 95 -5.88 -16.19 -3.63
CA GLY A 95 -6.98 -15.86 -4.53
C GLY A 95 -6.83 -14.51 -5.25
N TYR A 96 -5.73 -13.79 -5.06
CA TYR A 96 -5.42 -12.58 -5.81
C TYR A 96 -4.58 -12.90 -7.05
N PRO A 97 -4.74 -12.17 -8.17
CA PRO A 97 -3.81 -12.22 -9.29
C PRO A 97 -2.40 -11.82 -8.86
N ILE A 98 -1.39 -12.55 -9.32
CA ILE A 98 0.01 -12.35 -8.94
C ILE A 98 0.86 -12.19 -10.20
N ILE A 99 1.73 -11.18 -10.25
CA ILE A 99 2.87 -11.13 -11.17
C ILE A 99 4.18 -11.13 -10.38
N ALA A 100 5.24 -11.64 -11.00
CA ALA A 100 6.57 -11.67 -10.41
C ALA A 100 7.58 -10.95 -11.28
N ILE A 101 8.49 -10.22 -10.64
CA ILE A 101 9.60 -9.49 -11.26
C ILE A 101 10.90 -10.02 -10.63
N ASP A 102 11.86 -10.42 -11.46
CA ASP A 102 13.14 -11.03 -11.03
C ASP A 102 12.96 -12.09 -9.92
N HIS A 103 11.94 -12.93 -10.08
CA HIS A 103 11.61 -13.98 -9.15
C HIS A 103 10.97 -15.18 -9.86
N GLU A 104 11.23 -16.40 -9.38
CA GLU A 104 10.64 -17.64 -9.87
C GLU A 104 9.55 -18.14 -8.91
N PRO A 105 8.32 -17.64 -9.03
CA PRO A 105 7.24 -18.02 -8.15
C PRO A 105 6.71 -19.43 -8.45
N ALA A 106 6.12 -20.08 -7.46
CA ALA A 106 5.44 -21.35 -7.66
C ALA A 106 4.22 -21.21 -8.60
N LYS A 107 3.54 -20.03 -8.55
CA LYS A 107 2.36 -19.73 -9.37
C LYS A 107 2.21 -18.23 -9.56
N CYS A 108 1.98 -17.77 -10.77
CA CYS A 108 1.66 -16.37 -11.07
C CYS A 108 1.02 -16.26 -12.47
N GLU A 109 0.42 -15.10 -12.76
CA GLU A 109 -0.17 -14.78 -14.07
C GLU A 109 0.93 -14.54 -15.12
N LYS A 110 1.98 -13.82 -14.75
CA LYS A 110 3.10 -13.51 -15.64
C LYS A 110 4.39 -13.26 -14.84
N LYS A 111 5.53 -13.67 -15.43
CA LYS A 111 6.86 -13.41 -14.90
C LYS A 111 7.60 -12.41 -15.79
N TYR A 112 8.38 -11.56 -15.17
CA TYR A 112 9.25 -10.60 -15.83
C TYR A 112 10.68 -10.75 -15.28
N ALA A 113 11.66 -10.80 -16.17
CA ALA A 113 13.07 -10.83 -15.76
C ALA A 113 13.54 -9.45 -15.26
N ASP A 114 12.97 -8.41 -15.85
CA ASP A 114 13.27 -7.01 -15.55
C ASP A 114 11.97 -6.23 -15.27
N MET A 115 12.10 -4.93 -14.93
CA MET A 115 10.96 -4.06 -14.70
C MET A 115 9.97 -4.11 -15.87
N PRO A 116 8.68 -4.40 -15.62
CA PRO A 116 7.66 -4.42 -16.65
C PRO A 116 7.49 -3.08 -17.33
N SER A 117 7.11 -3.09 -18.60
CA SER A 117 6.72 -1.86 -19.31
C SER A 117 5.44 -1.25 -18.69
N GLU A 118 5.22 0.05 -18.92
CA GLU A 118 3.98 0.71 -18.51
C GLU A 118 2.73 0.02 -19.08
N ALA A 119 2.81 -0.49 -20.30
CA ALA A 119 1.72 -1.23 -20.93
C ALA A 119 1.43 -2.56 -20.22
N ASP A 120 2.48 -3.29 -19.79
CA ASP A 120 2.32 -4.51 -19.02
C ASP A 120 1.69 -4.23 -17.64
N ILE A 121 2.14 -3.17 -16.95
CA ILE A 121 1.56 -2.75 -15.67
C ILE A 121 0.09 -2.36 -15.87
N LYS A 122 -0.25 -1.58 -16.87
CA LYS A 122 -1.65 -1.23 -17.21
C LYS A 122 -2.52 -2.47 -17.43
N SER A 123 -2.04 -3.41 -18.24
CA SER A 123 -2.76 -4.66 -18.49
C SER A 123 -2.97 -5.47 -17.21
N PHE A 124 -1.95 -5.56 -16.37
CA PHE A 124 -2.10 -6.22 -15.07
C PHE A 124 -3.13 -5.53 -14.19
N LEU A 125 -3.05 -4.22 -14.03
CA LEU A 125 -3.96 -3.45 -13.16
C LEU A 125 -5.41 -3.54 -13.64
N PHE A 126 -5.66 -3.26 -14.93
CA PHE A 126 -7.02 -3.03 -15.43
C PHE A 126 -7.64 -4.26 -16.09
N ASP A 127 -6.84 -5.09 -16.78
CA ASP A 127 -7.35 -6.25 -17.48
C ASP A 127 -7.35 -7.49 -16.59
N THR A 128 -6.34 -7.67 -15.73
CA THR A 128 -6.21 -8.85 -14.86
C THR A 128 -6.83 -8.61 -13.49
N CYS A 129 -6.38 -7.60 -12.78
CA CYS A 129 -6.85 -7.29 -11.43
C CYS A 129 -8.23 -6.61 -11.40
N LYS A 130 -8.70 -6.07 -12.54
CA LYS A 130 -9.95 -5.29 -12.63
C LYS A 130 -9.99 -4.14 -11.62
N ALA A 131 -8.83 -3.54 -11.36
CA ALA A 131 -8.73 -2.38 -10.49
C ALA A 131 -9.32 -1.14 -11.16
N GLU A 132 -9.87 -0.24 -10.38
CA GLU A 132 -10.35 1.04 -10.84
C GLU A 132 -9.32 2.15 -10.53
N ALA A 133 -9.14 3.09 -11.45
CA ALA A 133 -8.28 4.25 -11.26
C ALA A 133 -8.96 5.27 -10.32
N ASN A 134 -9.13 4.90 -9.06
CA ASN A 134 -9.85 5.68 -8.05
C ASN A 134 -8.95 6.32 -6.99
N TRP A 135 -7.61 6.15 -7.12
CA TRP A 135 -6.65 6.80 -6.27
C TRP A 135 -6.24 8.19 -6.80
N ASN A 136 -6.22 9.15 -5.91
CA ASN A 136 -5.54 10.43 -6.09
C ASN A 136 -5.14 10.98 -4.71
N MET A 137 -4.18 11.90 -4.70
CA MET A 137 -3.63 12.45 -3.44
C MET A 137 -4.71 13.10 -2.56
N LYS A 138 -5.73 13.72 -3.14
CA LYS A 138 -6.82 14.34 -2.37
C LYS A 138 -7.64 13.28 -1.62
N ASN A 139 -8.08 12.24 -2.33
CA ASN A 139 -8.83 11.14 -1.73
C ASN A 139 -8.00 10.45 -0.64
N PHE A 140 -6.71 10.20 -0.92
CA PHE A 140 -5.79 9.61 0.05
C PHE A 140 -5.70 10.46 1.33
N ILE A 141 -5.53 11.78 1.21
CA ILE A 141 -5.48 12.68 2.38
C ILE A 141 -6.79 12.61 3.18
N ASP A 142 -7.92 12.64 2.50
CA ASP A 142 -9.23 12.61 3.17
C ASP A 142 -9.46 11.26 3.89
N ASP A 143 -9.07 10.15 3.31
CA ASP A 143 -9.09 8.81 3.92
C ASP A 143 -8.16 8.73 5.13
N GLN A 144 -6.92 9.23 5.02
CA GLN A 144 -5.95 9.24 6.13
C GLN A 144 -6.47 10.10 7.29
N VAL A 145 -7.04 11.25 7.03
CA VAL A 145 -7.66 12.09 8.06
C VAL A 145 -8.80 11.36 8.76
N GLU A 146 -9.63 10.62 8.04
CA GLU A 146 -10.72 9.83 8.64
C GLU A 146 -10.18 8.67 9.51
N ILE A 147 -9.15 7.96 9.03
CA ILE A 147 -8.48 6.89 9.81
C ILE A 147 -7.91 7.46 11.11
N ILE A 148 -7.14 8.55 11.01
CA ILE A 148 -6.55 9.22 12.18
C ILE A 148 -7.64 9.64 13.17
N ARG A 149 -8.73 10.23 12.69
CA ARG A 149 -9.86 10.65 13.55
C ARG A 149 -10.48 9.47 14.28
N ARG A 150 -10.65 8.33 13.62
CA ARG A 150 -11.16 7.10 14.26
C ARG A 150 -10.20 6.55 15.32
N GLN A 151 -8.89 6.54 15.04
CA GLN A 151 -7.88 6.04 15.96
C GLN A 151 -7.70 6.94 17.18
N VAL A 152 -7.67 8.25 16.97
CA VAL A 152 -7.45 9.23 18.02
C VAL A 152 -8.71 9.44 18.86
N GLY A 153 -9.87 9.54 18.22
CA GLY A 153 -11.13 9.87 18.91
C GLY A 153 -10.99 11.15 19.74
N ASP A 154 -11.37 11.08 21.00
CA ASP A 154 -11.27 12.21 21.95
C ASP A 154 -9.90 12.26 22.69
N LYS A 155 -8.94 11.44 22.31
CA LYS A 155 -7.63 11.37 22.94
C LYS A 155 -6.72 12.51 22.50
N LYS A 156 -5.70 12.80 23.29
CA LYS A 156 -4.63 13.74 22.95
C LYS A 156 -3.53 13.03 22.18
N VAL A 157 -3.00 13.66 21.16
CA VAL A 157 -1.84 13.18 20.41
C VAL A 157 -0.63 14.01 20.79
N LEU A 158 0.47 13.34 21.08
CA LEU A 158 1.78 13.95 21.26
C LEU A 158 2.61 13.71 20.00
N LEU A 159 3.03 14.77 19.35
CA LEU A 159 3.89 14.71 18.17
C LEU A 159 5.22 15.42 18.46
N ALA A 160 6.32 14.70 18.31
CA ALA A 160 7.66 15.28 18.31
C ALA A 160 8.03 15.69 16.87
N LEU A 161 8.14 17.00 16.64
CA LEU A 161 8.53 17.54 15.32
C LEU A 161 10.04 17.59 15.22
N SER A 162 10.61 16.82 14.29
CA SER A 162 12.05 16.84 13.96
C SER A 162 12.46 17.98 13.02
N GLY A 163 11.48 18.68 12.43
CA GLY A 163 11.71 19.66 11.36
C GLY A 163 11.83 19.08 9.96
N GLY A 164 11.75 17.75 9.83
CA GLY A 164 11.74 17.06 8.53
C GLY A 164 10.36 17.09 7.87
N VAL A 165 10.32 16.74 6.57
CA VAL A 165 9.10 16.72 5.75
C VAL A 165 8.07 15.77 6.34
N ASP A 166 8.46 14.57 6.72
CA ASP A 166 7.54 13.53 7.21
C ASP A 166 6.80 13.97 8.48
N SER A 167 7.54 14.49 9.46
CA SER A 167 6.94 14.99 10.71
C SER A 167 6.01 16.20 10.46
N SER A 168 6.32 17.02 9.46
CA SER A 168 5.49 18.17 9.07
C SER A 168 4.19 17.71 8.38
N VAL A 169 4.24 16.70 7.53
CA VAL A 169 3.06 16.08 6.91
C VAL A 169 2.15 15.46 7.97
N VAL A 170 2.71 14.70 8.92
CA VAL A 170 1.94 14.13 10.03
C VAL A 170 1.27 15.23 10.85
N ALA A 171 1.98 16.33 11.15
CA ALA A 171 1.40 17.47 11.85
C ALA A 171 0.22 18.09 11.09
N ALA A 172 0.38 18.28 9.77
CA ALA A 172 -0.67 18.84 8.91
C ALA A 172 -1.92 17.95 8.86
N LEU A 173 -1.76 16.62 8.81
CA LEU A 173 -2.87 15.67 8.84
C LEU A 173 -3.59 15.66 10.20
N LEU A 174 -2.86 15.81 11.30
CA LEU A 174 -3.44 15.85 12.65
C LEU A 174 -4.22 17.14 12.95
N ILE A 175 -3.91 18.24 12.26
CA ILE A 175 -4.60 19.55 12.43
C ILE A 175 -5.87 19.61 11.58
N LYS A 176 -5.92 18.90 10.47
CA LYS A 176 -7.05 18.88 9.53
C LYS A 176 -8.24 18.08 10.06
#